data_88294f7875595fb1135fc8b4bc8feb0f
#
_entry.id   88294f7875595fb1135fc8b4bc8feb0f
#
_cell.length_a   1.000
_cell.length_b   1.000
_cell.length_c   1.000
_cell.angle_alpha   90.00
_cell.angle_beta   90.00
_cell.angle_gamma   90.00
#
_symmetry.space_group_name_H-M   'P 1'
#
loop_
_entity.id
_entity.type
_entity.pdbx_description
1 polymer ?
#
loop_
_entity_poly.entity_id
_entity_poly.type
_entity_poly.pdbx_seq_one_letter_code
_entity_poly.pdbx_strand_id
1 'polypeptide(L)'
;MDIHNLELDIACYATAVYHEGSHNIQERIGIINVIRNRVRNGHWGRDVCSVVYASGQFIGVTDESHLPVNERAYLETKLLVIDTIIHNKYANPVANALYFHDDSIPPKKSWFGKSKKKHIKRMVFY
;
A
#
# COMPACT_ATOMS: atom_id res chain seq x y z
N MET A 1 -22.46 3.98 1.52
CA MET A 1 -21.19 3.23 1.73
C MET A 1 -21.50 2.02 2.62
N ASP A 2 -21.05 0.87 2.20
CA ASP A 2 -21.22 -0.36 2.98
C ASP A 2 -20.11 -0.45 4.04
N ILE A 3 -20.47 -0.41 5.31
CA ILE A 3 -19.53 -0.46 6.42
C ILE A 3 -18.71 -1.75 6.40
N HIS A 4 -19.33 -2.88 6.03
CA HIS A 4 -18.64 -4.16 5.94
C HIS A 4 -17.52 -4.13 4.91
N ASN A 5 -17.77 -3.55 3.73
CA ASN A 5 -16.74 -3.40 2.70
C ASN A 5 -15.63 -2.46 3.14
N LEU A 6 -15.97 -1.43 3.88
CA LEU A 6 -14.98 -0.49 4.41
C LEU A 6 -14.05 -1.18 5.43
N GLU A 7 -14.59 -2.01 6.30
CA GLU A 7 -13.80 -2.77 7.26
C GLU A 7 -12.84 -3.73 6.56
N LEU A 8 -13.32 -4.41 5.50
CA LEU A 8 -12.49 -5.30 4.69
C LEU A 8 -11.37 -4.52 3.99
N ASP A 9 -11.69 -3.37 3.43
CA ASP A 9 -10.71 -2.52 2.76
C ASP A 9 -9.61 -2.09 3.73
N ILE A 10 -9.99 -1.63 4.91
CA ILE A 10 -9.03 -1.21 5.93
C ILE A 10 -8.11 -2.37 6.31
N ALA A 11 -8.67 -3.57 6.51
CA ALA A 11 -7.90 -4.75 6.84
C ALA A 11 -6.91 -5.11 5.74
N CYS A 12 -7.31 -5.03 4.48
CA CYS A 12 -6.43 -5.33 3.35
C CYS A 12 -5.32 -4.30 3.19
N TYR A 13 -5.63 -3.01 3.31
CA TYR A 13 -4.60 -1.97 3.33
C TYR A 13 -3.59 -2.23 4.45
N ALA A 14 -4.08 -2.48 5.66
CA ALA A 14 -3.23 -2.66 6.82
C ALA A 14 -2.34 -3.89 6.68
N THR A 15 -2.87 -4.97 6.14
CA THR A 15 -2.10 -6.20 5.90
C THR A 15 -0.95 -5.93 4.93
N ALA A 16 -1.21 -5.24 3.83
CA ALA A 16 -0.18 -4.90 2.85
C ALA A 16 0.91 -4.02 3.46
N VAL A 17 0.52 -2.95 4.13
CA VAL A 17 1.47 -2.00 4.73
C VAL A 17 2.29 -2.66 5.83
N TYR A 18 1.65 -3.48 6.67
CA TYR A 18 2.34 -4.21 7.74
C TYR A 18 3.41 -5.14 7.18
N HIS A 19 3.07 -5.92 6.15
CA HIS A 19 4.00 -6.88 5.57
C HIS A 19 5.14 -6.26 4.77
N GLU A 20 4.97 -5.02 4.29
CA GLU A 20 6.07 -4.31 3.64
C GLU A 20 7.18 -3.91 4.65
N GLY A 21 6.86 -3.89 5.93
CA GLY A 21 7.86 -3.74 6.98
C GLY A 21 8.47 -2.35 7.15
N SER A 22 7.94 -1.34 6.47
CA SER A 22 8.44 0.03 6.64
C SER A 22 8.06 0.58 8.00
N HIS A 23 9.00 1.26 8.65
CA HIS A 23 8.76 1.97 9.91
C HIS A 23 8.62 3.48 9.72
N ASN A 24 8.81 3.97 8.51
CA ASN A 24 8.68 5.39 8.19
C ASN A 24 7.25 5.72 7.82
N ILE A 25 6.66 6.70 8.50
CA ILE A 25 5.25 7.05 8.30
C ILE A 25 4.97 7.53 6.87
N GLN A 26 5.86 8.33 6.27
CA GLN A 26 5.67 8.83 4.90
C GLN A 26 5.74 7.70 3.87
N GLU A 27 6.62 6.72 4.08
CA GLU A 27 6.68 5.53 3.23
C GLU A 27 5.37 4.74 3.32
N ARG A 28 4.85 4.55 4.53
CA ARG A 28 3.57 3.84 4.74
C ARG A 28 2.41 4.55 4.05
N ILE A 29 2.35 5.87 4.19
CA ILE A 29 1.32 6.68 3.51
C ILE A 29 1.47 6.54 1.99
N GLY A 30 2.70 6.52 1.49
CA GLY A 30 2.98 6.28 0.08
C GLY A 30 2.44 4.95 -0.40
N ILE A 31 2.68 3.87 0.34
CA ILE A 31 2.18 2.53 0.00
C ILE A 31 0.65 2.52 -0.04
N ILE A 32 -0.01 3.12 0.95
CA ILE A 32 -1.47 3.23 0.98
C ILE A 32 -1.98 3.91 -0.30
N ASN A 33 -1.32 4.99 -0.71
CA ASN A 33 -1.73 5.74 -1.89
C ASN A 33 -1.46 4.98 -3.19
N VAL A 34 -0.39 4.18 -3.27
CA VAL A 34 -0.16 3.29 -4.42
C VAL A 34 -1.31 2.29 -4.55
N ILE A 35 -1.77 1.71 -3.44
CA ILE A 35 -2.91 0.79 -3.46
C ILE A 35 -4.15 1.50 -3.98
N ARG A 36 -4.44 2.70 -3.49
CA ARG A 36 -5.58 3.50 -3.96
C ARG A 36 -5.48 3.79 -5.46
N ASN A 37 -4.29 4.17 -5.92
CA ASN A 37 -4.06 4.47 -7.33
C ASN A 37 -4.28 3.24 -8.19
N ARG A 38 -3.85 2.07 -7.73
CA ARG A 38 -4.06 0.80 -8.44
C ARG A 38 -5.53 0.43 -8.53
N VAL A 39 -6.30 0.67 -7.48
CA VAL A 39 -7.76 0.45 -7.51
C VAL A 39 -8.39 1.33 -8.59
N ARG A 40 -8.03 2.60 -8.64
CA ARG A 40 -8.55 3.53 -9.67
C ARG A 40 -8.14 3.12 -11.07
N ASN A 41 -6.92 2.61 -11.23
CA ASN A 41 -6.40 2.17 -12.52
C ASN A 41 -7.14 0.92 -13.03
N GLY A 42 -7.46 -0.02 -12.15
CA GLY A 42 -8.21 -1.22 -12.47
C GLY A 42 -7.40 -2.39 -13.02
N HIS A 43 -6.12 -2.19 -13.34
CA HIS A 43 -5.28 -3.24 -13.93
C HIS A 43 -5.04 -4.43 -12.97
N TRP A 44 -4.89 -4.16 -11.67
CA TRP A 44 -4.64 -5.19 -10.66
C TRP A 44 -5.90 -5.69 -9.97
N GLY A 45 -7.04 -5.10 -10.25
CA GLY A 45 -8.32 -5.37 -9.61
C GLY A 45 -9.06 -4.07 -9.37
N ARG A 46 -10.34 -4.17 -9.01
CA ARG A 46 -11.20 -3.00 -8.83
C ARG A 46 -11.54 -2.70 -7.38
N ASP A 47 -11.03 -3.50 -6.45
CA ASP A 47 -11.20 -3.26 -5.03
C ASP A 47 -9.87 -3.45 -4.32
N VAL A 48 -9.81 -2.97 -3.08
CA VAL A 48 -8.56 -2.95 -2.30
C VAL A 48 -8.00 -4.35 -2.09
N CYS A 49 -8.85 -5.28 -1.66
CA CYS A 49 -8.38 -6.64 -1.35
C CYS A 49 -7.87 -7.36 -2.60
N SER A 50 -8.54 -7.20 -3.74
CA SER A 50 -8.07 -7.77 -5.00
C SER A 50 -6.71 -7.23 -5.39
N VAL A 51 -6.49 -5.94 -5.24
CA VAL A 51 -5.20 -5.30 -5.53
C VAL A 51 -4.12 -5.85 -4.61
N VAL A 52 -4.40 -5.93 -3.32
CA VAL A 52 -3.43 -6.37 -2.30
C VAL A 52 -3.03 -7.83 -2.50
N TYR A 53 -4.00 -8.69 -2.81
CA TYR A 53 -3.75 -10.12 -2.99
C TYR A 53 -3.40 -10.52 -4.42
N ALA A 54 -3.30 -9.58 -5.34
CA ALA A 54 -2.86 -9.88 -6.70
C ALA A 54 -1.48 -10.52 -6.67
N SER A 55 -1.31 -11.60 -7.45
CA SER A 55 -0.09 -12.40 -7.43
C SER A 55 1.16 -11.57 -7.69
N GLY A 56 2.14 -11.68 -6.79
CA GLY A 56 3.45 -11.05 -6.93
C GLY A 56 3.48 -9.54 -6.72
N GLN A 57 2.40 -8.92 -6.26
CA GLN A 57 2.36 -7.47 -6.12
C GLN A 57 2.85 -6.98 -4.76
N PHE A 58 2.57 -7.72 -3.69
CA PHE A 58 3.02 -7.34 -2.35
C PHE A 58 3.71 -8.52 -1.69
N ILE A 59 4.96 -8.29 -1.26
CA ILE A 59 5.78 -9.32 -0.62
C ILE A 59 5.14 -9.73 0.70
N GLY A 60 5.04 -11.05 0.93
CA GLY A 60 4.52 -11.61 2.18
C GLY A 60 3.01 -11.67 2.27
N VAL A 61 2.29 -11.06 1.33
CA VAL A 61 0.82 -11.12 1.31
C VAL A 61 0.40 -12.15 0.27
N THR A 62 0.12 -13.36 0.70
CA THR A 62 -0.24 -14.46 -0.20
C THR A 62 -1.69 -14.90 -0.04
N ASP A 63 -2.22 -14.84 1.18
CA ASP A 63 -3.59 -15.26 1.47
C ASP A 63 -3.98 -14.86 2.90
N GLU A 64 -5.14 -15.32 3.33
CA GLU A 64 -5.70 -15.04 4.65
C GLU A 64 -4.96 -15.71 5.80
N SER A 65 -4.05 -16.65 5.51
CA SER A 65 -3.33 -17.37 6.56
C SER A 65 -2.20 -16.57 7.19
N HIS A 66 -1.80 -15.46 6.57
CA HIS A 66 -0.74 -14.61 7.08
C HIS A 66 -1.25 -13.65 8.15
N LEU A 67 -1.27 -14.14 9.39
CA LEU A 67 -1.65 -13.31 10.53
C LEU A 67 -0.46 -12.47 10.99
N PRO A 68 -0.71 -11.23 11.44
CA PRO A 68 0.36 -10.39 11.98
C PRO A 68 1.00 -11.03 13.21
N VAL A 69 2.32 -11.01 13.27
CA VAL A 69 3.07 -11.52 14.42
C VAL A 69 3.00 -10.53 15.59
N ASN A 70 2.96 -9.22 15.29
CA ASN A 70 2.91 -8.18 16.31
C ASN A 70 1.57 -7.45 16.21
N GLU A 71 0.65 -7.79 17.10
CA GLU A 71 -0.71 -7.20 17.09
C GLU A 71 -0.70 -5.70 17.29
N ARG A 72 0.19 -5.18 18.17
CA ARG A 72 0.27 -3.75 18.43
C ARG A 72 0.72 -2.99 17.17
N ALA A 73 1.75 -3.48 16.50
CA ALA A 73 2.22 -2.86 15.27
C ALA A 73 1.16 -2.91 14.17
N TYR A 74 0.40 -4.00 14.10
CA TYR A 74 -0.70 -4.13 13.16
C TYR A 74 -1.83 -3.13 13.46
N LEU A 75 -2.18 -2.97 14.73
CA LEU A 75 -3.20 -2.00 15.13
C LEU A 75 -2.77 -0.56 14.83
N GLU A 76 -1.51 -0.22 15.07
CA GLU A 76 -0.97 1.09 14.73
C GLU A 76 -1.05 1.33 13.21
N THR A 77 -0.73 0.31 12.43
CA THR A 77 -0.87 0.37 10.96
C THR A 77 -2.32 0.59 10.56
N LYS A 78 -3.23 -0.12 11.20
CA LYS A 78 -4.66 0.01 10.94
C LYS A 78 -5.17 1.42 11.23
N LEU A 79 -4.71 2.01 12.33
CA LEU A 79 -5.06 3.40 12.67
C LEU A 79 -4.51 4.37 11.64
N LEU A 80 -3.31 4.14 11.13
CA LEU A 80 -2.73 4.96 10.08
C LEU A 80 -3.56 4.89 8.79
N VAL A 81 -4.03 3.70 8.42
CA VAL A 81 -4.90 3.51 7.26
C VAL A 81 -6.19 4.30 7.44
N ILE A 82 -6.82 4.20 8.62
CA ILE A 82 -8.05 4.94 8.92
C ILE A 82 -7.81 6.45 8.81
N ASP A 83 -6.74 6.95 9.39
CA ASP A 83 -6.41 8.38 9.32
C ASP A 83 -6.17 8.84 7.89
N THR A 84 -5.54 8.00 7.07
CA THR A 84 -5.22 8.35 5.69
C THR A 84 -6.45 8.30 4.78
N ILE A 85 -7.22 7.22 4.87
CA ILE A 85 -8.32 6.93 3.92
C ILE A 85 -9.62 7.60 4.35
N ILE A 86 -9.95 7.57 5.63
CA ILE A 86 -11.23 8.05 6.14
C ILE A 86 -11.16 9.50 6.55
N HIS A 87 -10.14 9.85 7.34
CA HIS A 87 -10.02 11.21 7.88
C HIS A 87 -9.27 12.17 6.96
N ASN A 88 -8.66 11.67 5.89
CA ASN A 88 -7.86 12.47 4.95
C ASN A 88 -6.83 13.35 5.67
N LYS A 89 -6.23 12.80 6.73
CA LYS A 89 -5.32 13.54 7.60
C LYS A 89 -4.01 13.90 6.92
N TYR A 90 -3.59 13.11 5.92
CA TYR A 90 -2.28 13.26 5.29
C TYR A 90 -2.42 13.52 3.79
N ALA A 91 -1.59 14.42 3.27
CA ALA A 91 -1.49 14.63 1.83
C ALA A 91 -0.89 13.39 1.17
N ASN A 92 -1.25 13.17 -0.09
CA ASN A 92 -0.68 12.07 -0.89
C ASN A 92 0.75 12.43 -1.31
N PRO A 93 1.78 11.73 -0.82
CA PRO A 93 3.16 12.08 -1.13
C PRO A 93 3.68 11.51 -2.45
N VAL A 94 2.91 10.67 -3.13
CA VAL A 94 3.39 9.92 -4.30
C VAL A 94 2.57 10.17 -5.57
N ALA A 95 1.66 11.13 -5.56
CA ALA A 95 0.81 11.49 -6.70
C ALA A 95 0.11 10.26 -7.30
N ASN A 96 0.34 9.97 -8.58
CA ASN A 96 -0.32 8.87 -9.29
C ASN A 96 0.53 7.60 -9.37
N ALA A 97 1.54 7.46 -8.51
CA ALA A 97 2.44 6.31 -8.55
C ALA A 97 1.68 5.00 -8.44
N LEU A 98 2.08 4.03 -9.25
CA LEU A 98 1.49 2.69 -9.31
C LEU A 98 2.48 1.62 -8.85
N TYR A 99 3.76 1.94 -8.72
CA TYR A 99 4.84 1.01 -8.40
C TYR A 99 5.71 1.56 -7.30
N PHE A 100 6.27 0.68 -6.51
CA PHE A 100 7.31 1.05 -5.55
C PHE A 100 8.28 -0.10 -5.33
N HIS A 101 9.48 0.24 -4.86
CA HIS A 101 10.48 -0.75 -4.47
C HIS A 101 11.41 -0.14 -3.43
N ASP A 102 12.10 -1.01 -2.70
CA ASP A 102 13.17 -0.58 -1.82
C ASP A 102 14.34 -0.08 -2.68
N ASP A 103 15.03 0.97 -2.24
CA ASP A 103 16.10 1.60 -3.03
C ASP A 103 17.34 0.71 -3.19
N SER A 104 17.43 -0.38 -2.42
CA SER A 104 18.50 -1.38 -2.58
C SER A 104 18.24 -2.36 -3.73
N ILE A 105 17.04 -2.34 -4.30
CA ILE A 105 16.60 -3.24 -5.37
C ILE A 105 16.52 -2.45 -6.68
N PRO A 106 17.13 -2.94 -7.79
CA PRO A 106 16.99 -2.24 -9.07
C PRO A 106 15.55 -2.31 -9.57
N PRO A 107 15.02 -1.21 -10.14
CA PRO A 107 13.66 -1.22 -10.66
C PRO A 107 13.56 -2.06 -11.93
N LYS A 108 12.36 -2.58 -12.20
CA LYS A 108 12.08 -3.26 -13.46
C LYS A 108 12.06 -2.23 -14.59
N LYS A 109 12.61 -2.58 -15.74
CA LYS A 109 12.65 -1.69 -16.91
C LYS A 109 11.26 -1.21 -17.32
N SER A 110 10.24 -2.05 -17.14
CA SER A 110 8.86 -1.69 -17.48
C SER A 110 8.30 -0.53 -16.65
N TRP A 111 8.96 -0.17 -15.55
CA TRP A 111 8.52 0.94 -14.71
C TRP A 111 9.06 2.29 -15.19
N PHE A 112 10.12 2.30 -16.00
CA PHE A 112 10.73 3.52 -16.50
C PHE A 112 9.76 4.28 -17.42
N GLY A 113 9.68 5.58 -17.24
CA GLY A 113 8.84 6.44 -18.07
C GLY A 113 7.35 6.37 -17.77
N LYS A 114 6.93 5.57 -16.78
CA LYS A 114 5.51 5.45 -16.41
C LYS A 114 5.01 6.66 -15.64
N SER A 115 5.85 7.20 -14.77
CA SER A 115 5.51 8.38 -14.00
C SER A 115 6.79 9.00 -13.46
N LYS A 116 6.65 10.20 -12.89
CA LYS A 116 7.78 10.88 -12.28
C LYS A 116 8.14 10.16 -10.99
N LYS A 117 9.40 9.75 -10.87
CA LYS A 117 9.96 9.06 -9.72
C LYS A 117 9.90 9.92 -8.46
N LYS A 118 9.46 9.33 -7.36
CA LYS A 118 9.43 9.96 -6.04
C LYS A 118 10.19 9.10 -5.04
N HIS A 119 11.21 9.66 -4.42
CA HIS A 119 12.02 8.95 -3.41
C HIS A 119 11.62 9.42 -2.01
N ILE A 120 11.23 8.48 -1.16
CA ILE A 120 10.90 8.74 0.25
C ILE A 120 11.72 7.76 1.10
N LYS A 121 12.71 8.28 1.84
CA LYS A 121 13.61 7.47 2.66
C LYS A 121 14.23 6.31 1.86
N ARG A 122 13.81 5.08 2.13
CA ARG A 122 14.34 3.87 1.47
C ARG A 122 13.47 3.37 0.33
N MET A 123 12.38 4.06 0.03
CA MET A 123 11.47 3.62 -1.02
C MET A 123 11.41 4.57 -2.18
N VAL A 124 11.28 4.00 -3.35
CA VAL A 124 11.15 4.76 -4.60
C VAL A 124 9.81 4.42 -5.22
N PHE A 125 9.05 5.46 -5.56
CA PHE A 125 7.70 5.34 -6.10
C PHE A 125 7.65 5.87 -7.53
N TYR A 126 6.96 5.12 -8.40
CA TYR A 126 6.81 5.48 -9.83
C TYR A 126 5.38 5.61 -10.25
#